data_768a405f264fbbffdfabd6edb71524dc
#
_entry.id   768a405f264fbbffdfabd6edb71524dc
#
_cell.length_a   1.000
_cell.length_b   1.000
_cell.length_c   1.000
_cell.angle_alpha   90.00
_cell.angle_beta   90.00
_cell.angle_gamma   90.00
#
_symmetry.space_group_name_H-M   'P 1'
#
loop_
_entity.id
_entity.type
_entity.pdbx_description
1 polymer ?
#
loop_
_entity_poly.entity_id
_entity_poly.type
_entity_poly.pdbx_seq_one_letter_code
_entity_poly.pdbx_strand_id
1 'polypeptide(L)'
;MSGPAGLPPAPAPASASASAKPAARRRRSLRHTLGHSLKWRLVLLFLLLALGTTGLFVYGSRAFFATGWRELARPLVADYIDRLAAEIGSPPDVARARALTQRLPLAIRIDGPRVQWSSHPQRAEHGPRPGAEPDSGLRSLWVRTTADGHRIRFGVGDWQGDEPPRWPGWGVLAGLLALTALAYGTVRRLLRPLDDIRAGALRYGAGDFSRPIPLRRRDELGDLAGQVNAMASGLQHMLEGQRGLLLAISHELRSPLTRARLHAELLAESEQRQALLRDLGQMRDLVSDLLESERLAGGAGALQREPTDLNALVQGAVAATGRDVALVLDGGLPLLALDRTRLQLLLRNLLDNAQRHGGGTPVAVTTTLTDTAVCLTVRDHGPGVPDAQLPHLAQPFYRPDSARARSTGGVGLGLYLCRLVALSHGGELHWRNAAPGLAVSLLLPRH
;
A
#
# COMPACT_ATOMS: atom_id res chain seq x y z
N MET A 1 14.60 -74.60 -48.43
CA MET A 1 15.84 -73.81 -48.48
C MET A 1 15.46 -72.39 -48.81
N SER A 2 15.43 -71.53 -47.89
CA SER A 2 15.47 -70.04 -48.06
C SER A 2 15.58 -69.44 -46.66
N GLY A 3 16.73 -68.86 -46.36
CA GLY A 3 17.06 -68.26 -45.06
C GLY A 3 16.39 -66.92 -44.82
N PRO A 4 16.30 -66.49 -43.58
CA PRO A 4 15.62 -65.27 -43.21
C PRO A 4 16.54 -64.04 -43.49
N ALA A 5 15.92 -63.01 -44.03
CA ALA A 5 16.53 -61.69 -44.32
C ALA A 5 16.92 -60.94 -43.01
N GLY A 6 18.14 -60.49 -42.97
CA GLY A 6 18.71 -59.77 -41.86
C GLY A 6 18.10 -58.35 -41.68
N LEU A 7 17.85 -58.00 -40.44
CA LEU A 7 17.56 -56.64 -39.97
C LEU A 7 18.80 -55.74 -40.13
N PRO A 8 18.63 -54.49 -40.53
CA PRO A 8 19.72 -53.52 -40.57
C PRO A 8 20.17 -53.09 -39.15
N PRO A 9 21.46 -52.79 -38.95
CA PRO A 9 22.01 -52.40 -37.65
C PRO A 9 21.52 -51.03 -37.22
N ALA A 10 21.28 -50.91 -35.91
CA ALA A 10 20.92 -49.67 -35.22
C ALA A 10 22.01 -48.59 -35.36
N PRO A 11 21.67 -47.32 -35.53
CA PRO A 11 22.63 -46.25 -35.57
C PRO A 11 23.30 -46.04 -34.21
N ALA A 12 24.64 -45.87 -34.22
CA ALA A 12 25.45 -45.60 -33.06
C ALA A 12 25.07 -44.24 -32.40
N PRO A 13 25.19 -44.12 -31.07
CA PRO A 13 24.91 -42.87 -30.38
C PRO A 13 25.98 -41.83 -30.76
N ALA A 14 25.55 -40.69 -31.32
CA ALA A 14 26.37 -39.55 -31.59
C ALA A 14 26.86 -38.95 -30.26
N SER A 15 28.16 -39.02 -30.02
CA SER A 15 28.83 -38.31 -28.92
C SER A 15 28.80 -36.81 -29.18
N ALA A 16 27.79 -36.14 -28.67
CA ALA A 16 27.76 -34.68 -28.60
C ALA A 16 28.59 -34.20 -27.42
N SER A 17 29.88 -33.98 -27.67
CA SER A 17 30.72 -33.15 -26.79
C SER A 17 30.26 -31.71 -26.87
N ALA A 18 29.24 -31.38 -26.11
CA ALA A 18 28.87 -30.00 -25.85
C ALA A 18 29.90 -29.37 -24.90
N SER A 19 30.90 -28.75 -25.49
CA SER A 19 31.78 -27.79 -24.79
C SER A 19 30.92 -26.67 -24.22
N ALA A 20 30.56 -26.83 -22.96
CA ALA A 20 29.94 -25.77 -22.16
C ALA A 20 31.00 -24.66 -21.98
N LYS A 21 30.91 -23.62 -22.81
CA LYS A 21 31.61 -22.36 -22.56
C LYS A 21 31.16 -21.87 -21.17
N PRO A 22 32.08 -21.61 -20.23
CA PRO A 22 31.70 -21.00 -18.95
C PRO A 22 31.06 -19.65 -19.24
N ALA A 23 29.82 -19.50 -18.84
CA ALA A 23 29.09 -18.24 -18.90
C ALA A 23 29.96 -17.17 -18.23
N ALA A 24 30.54 -16.30 -19.05
CA ALA A 24 31.30 -15.16 -18.57
C ALA A 24 30.39 -14.41 -17.57
N ARG A 25 30.70 -14.55 -16.29
CA ARG A 25 30.15 -13.70 -15.22
C ARG A 25 30.46 -12.27 -15.66
N ARG A 26 29.46 -11.62 -16.28
CA ARG A 26 29.51 -10.20 -16.56
C ARG A 26 29.85 -9.54 -15.23
N ARG A 27 31.07 -9.09 -15.07
CA ARG A 27 31.44 -8.13 -14.05
C ARG A 27 30.54 -6.92 -14.27
N ARG A 28 29.37 -6.92 -13.62
CA ARG A 28 28.50 -5.74 -13.55
C ARG A 28 29.40 -4.63 -13.02
N SER A 29 29.68 -3.64 -13.86
CA SER A 29 30.51 -2.51 -13.49
C SER A 29 29.95 -1.93 -12.21
N LEU A 30 30.76 -1.84 -11.15
CA LEU A 30 30.41 -1.29 -9.85
C LEU A 30 29.72 0.10 -9.95
N ARG A 31 30.06 0.86 -10.98
CA ARG A 31 29.44 2.16 -11.27
C ARG A 31 27.96 2.05 -11.68
N HIS A 32 27.52 0.96 -12.30
CA HIS A 32 26.12 0.77 -12.69
C HIS A 32 25.24 0.29 -11.52
N THR A 33 25.83 -0.42 -10.55
CA THR A 33 25.11 -0.87 -9.34
C THR A 33 24.91 0.23 -8.32
N LEU A 34 25.84 1.16 -8.18
CA LEU A 34 25.74 2.28 -7.23
C LEU A 34 24.62 3.29 -7.58
N GLY A 35 24.37 3.53 -8.87
CA GLY A 35 23.36 4.50 -9.31
C GLY A 35 21.91 4.00 -9.27
N HIS A 36 21.69 2.68 -9.16
CA HIS A 36 20.36 2.05 -9.26
C HIS A 36 19.86 1.44 -7.94
N SER A 37 20.72 1.33 -6.93
CA SER A 37 20.33 0.79 -5.64
C SER A 37 19.66 1.85 -4.74
N LEU A 38 18.46 1.53 -4.24
CA LEU A 38 17.73 2.35 -3.28
C LEU A 38 18.57 2.60 -2.02
N LYS A 39 19.29 1.57 -1.56
CA LYS A 39 20.15 1.63 -0.37
C LYS A 39 21.21 2.72 -0.50
N TRP A 40 21.95 2.76 -1.62
CA TRP A 40 22.96 3.77 -1.85
C TRP A 40 22.42 5.18 -1.99
N ARG A 41 21.23 5.32 -2.60
CA ARG A 41 20.55 6.63 -2.68
C ARG A 41 20.14 7.15 -1.30
N LEU A 42 19.66 6.27 -0.42
CA LEU A 42 19.34 6.63 0.96
C LEU A 42 20.60 6.99 1.76
N VAL A 43 21.66 6.18 1.67
CA VAL A 43 22.95 6.48 2.33
C VAL A 43 23.49 7.83 1.85
N LEU A 44 23.49 8.08 0.53
CA LEU A 44 23.96 9.36 -0.01
C LEU A 44 23.09 10.53 0.47
N LEU A 45 21.78 10.37 0.52
CA LEU A 45 20.85 11.38 1.02
C LEU A 45 21.15 11.72 2.49
N PHE A 46 21.31 10.70 3.36
CA PHE A 46 21.64 10.91 4.76
C PHE A 46 23.01 11.55 4.95
N LEU A 47 24.00 11.16 4.15
CA LEU A 47 25.33 11.76 4.19
C LEU A 47 25.30 13.22 3.77
N LEU A 48 24.58 13.56 2.69
CA LEU A 48 24.39 14.94 2.25
C LEU A 48 23.61 15.77 3.28
N LEU A 49 22.60 15.18 3.90
CA LEU A 49 21.83 15.83 4.97
C LEU A 49 22.71 16.10 6.18
N ALA A 50 23.50 15.12 6.62
CA ALA A 50 24.43 15.27 7.74
C ALA A 50 25.50 16.34 7.43
N LEU A 51 26.07 16.35 6.24
CA LEU A 51 27.04 17.35 5.82
C LEU A 51 26.42 18.75 5.74
N GLY A 52 25.21 18.85 5.18
CA GLY A 52 24.47 20.11 5.08
C GLY A 52 24.11 20.68 6.43
N THR A 53 23.60 19.85 7.35
CA THR A 53 23.25 20.28 8.71
C THR A 53 24.49 20.69 9.51
N THR A 54 25.60 19.94 9.40
CA THR A 54 26.87 20.27 10.03
C THR A 54 27.44 21.57 9.49
N GLY A 55 27.44 21.75 8.16
CA GLY A 55 27.88 22.99 7.54
C GLY A 55 27.07 24.20 7.97
N LEU A 56 25.75 24.06 8.00
CA LEU A 56 24.84 25.11 8.45
C LEU A 56 25.02 25.45 9.94
N PHE A 57 25.24 24.43 10.77
CA PHE A 57 25.53 24.59 12.21
C PHE A 57 26.86 25.33 12.42
N VAL A 58 27.92 24.90 11.74
CA VAL A 58 29.25 25.59 11.84
C VAL A 58 29.16 27.03 11.37
N TYR A 59 28.45 27.27 10.25
CA TYR A 59 28.24 28.62 9.75
C TYR A 59 27.44 29.49 10.73
N GLY A 60 26.32 28.98 11.24
CA GLY A 60 25.46 29.66 12.22
C GLY A 60 26.20 29.92 13.52
N SER A 61 27.00 28.96 14.02
CA SER A 61 27.83 29.12 15.19
C SER A 61 28.86 30.23 15.00
N ARG A 62 29.59 30.20 13.88
CA ARG A 62 30.55 31.25 13.56
C ARG A 62 29.89 32.62 13.48
N ALA A 63 28.73 32.76 12.84
CA ALA A 63 27.97 33.99 12.77
C ALA A 63 27.51 34.47 14.15
N PHE A 64 27.04 33.56 15.00
CA PHE A 64 26.62 33.87 16.36
C PHE A 64 27.82 34.36 17.24
N PHE A 65 28.94 33.65 17.20
CA PHE A 65 30.13 34.05 17.95
C PHE A 65 30.73 35.33 17.40
N ALA A 66 30.63 35.59 16.10
CA ALA A 66 31.16 36.83 15.52
C ALA A 66 30.34 38.09 15.87
N THR A 67 29.02 37.96 16.02
CA THR A 67 28.10 39.08 16.27
C THR A 67 27.53 39.10 17.68
N GLY A 68 26.93 38.03 18.13
CA GLY A 68 26.22 37.96 19.40
C GLY A 68 27.12 37.97 20.63
N TRP A 69 28.25 37.28 20.60
CA TRP A 69 29.23 37.31 21.69
C TRP A 69 29.83 38.71 21.90
N ARG A 70 30.05 39.44 20.81
CA ARG A 70 30.57 40.80 20.88
C ARG A 70 29.62 41.77 21.59
N GLU A 71 28.31 41.65 21.36
CA GLU A 71 27.31 42.47 22.04
C GLU A 71 27.18 42.13 23.52
N LEU A 72 27.22 40.83 23.87
CA LEU A 72 27.13 40.38 25.26
C LEU A 72 28.39 40.74 26.06
N ALA A 73 29.58 40.63 25.47
CA ALA A 73 30.84 40.93 26.11
C ALA A 73 31.14 42.47 26.16
N ARG A 74 30.42 43.27 25.35
CA ARG A 74 30.65 44.72 25.24
C ARG A 74 30.70 45.46 26.56
N PRO A 75 29.75 45.31 27.50
CA PRO A 75 29.79 46.00 28.77
C PRO A 75 30.96 45.59 29.66
N LEU A 76 31.29 44.26 29.66
CA LEU A 76 32.40 43.72 30.46
C LEU A 76 33.76 44.21 29.93
N VAL A 77 33.90 44.21 28.59
CA VAL A 77 35.12 44.72 27.95
C VAL A 77 35.27 46.25 28.13
N ALA A 78 34.16 46.99 28.06
CA ALA A 78 34.20 48.43 28.29
C ALA A 78 34.66 48.77 29.70
N ASP A 79 34.12 48.12 30.74
CA ASP A 79 34.52 48.33 32.14
C ASP A 79 36.00 47.95 32.35
N TYR A 80 36.44 46.83 31.72
CA TYR A 80 37.85 46.43 31.79
C TYR A 80 38.78 47.43 31.12
N ILE A 81 38.45 47.98 29.97
CA ILE A 81 39.18 49.02 29.25
C ILE A 81 39.21 50.30 30.06
N ASP A 82 38.14 50.70 30.74
CA ASP A 82 38.07 51.83 31.60
C ASP A 82 39.04 51.71 32.79
N ARG A 83 39.13 50.53 33.40
CA ARG A 83 40.11 50.26 34.47
C ARG A 83 41.57 50.36 33.97
N LEU A 84 41.86 49.78 32.79
CA LEU A 84 43.20 49.87 32.19
C LEU A 84 43.57 51.27 31.81
N ALA A 85 42.64 52.08 31.31
CA ALA A 85 42.86 53.48 31.01
C ALA A 85 43.14 54.32 32.30
N ALA A 86 42.41 54.01 33.37
CA ALA A 86 42.63 54.60 34.68
C ALA A 86 44.02 54.25 35.29
N GLU A 87 44.49 52.98 35.08
CA GLU A 87 45.84 52.59 35.53
C GLU A 87 46.94 53.24 34.76
N ILE A 88 46.76 53.62 33.48
CA ILE A 88 47.71 54.42 32.71
C ILE A 88 47.78 55.88 33.22
N GLY A 89 46.65 56.41 33.68
CA GLY A 89 46.55 57.72 34.30
C GLY A 89 46.29 58.88 33.35
N SER A 90 46.05 60.06 33.94
CA SER A 90 45.88 61.36 33.21
C SER A 90 46.73 62.39 33.89
N PRO A 91 47.88 62.86 33.26
CA PRO A 91 48.40 62.54 31.92
C PRO A 91 48.88 61.04 31.79
N PRO A 92 48.86 60.48 30.59
CA PRO A 92 49.25 59.10 30.38
C PRO A 92 50.72 58.82 30.66
N ASP A 93 51.01 57.87 31.54
CA ASP A 93 52.35 57.43 31.88
C ASP A 93 52.80 56.25 30.96
N VAL A 94 53.86 56.58 30.15
CA VAL A 94 54.41 55.55 29.20
C VAL A 94 55.05 54.37 29.92
N ALA A 95 55.59 54.53 31.12
CA ALA A 95 56.18 53.45 31.89
C ALA A 95 55.07 52.41 32.32
N ARG A 96 53.95 52.93 32.79
CA ARG A 96 52.78 52.14 33.15
C ARG A 96 52.15 51.47 31.92
N ALA A 97 52.01 52.16 30.81
CA ALA A 97 51.50 51.58 29.55
C ALA A 97 52.41 50.46 29.04
N ARG A 98 53.75 50.61 29.17
CA ARG A 98 54.70 49.53 28.82
C ARG A 98 54.61 48.35 29.75
N ALA A 99 54.45 48.57 31.04
CA ALA A 99 54.28 47.49 32.04
C ALA A 99 52.98 46.70 31.74
N LEU A 100 51.92 47.35 31.35
CA LEU A 100 50.64 46.70 30.95
C LEU A 100 50.80 45.85 29.70
N THR A 101 51.53 46.29 28.67
CA THR A 101 51.76 45.47 27.46
C THR A 101 52.70 44.33 27.68
N GLN A 102 53.51 44.30 28.73
CA GLN A 102 54.32 43.13 29.15
C GLN A 102 53.51 42.09 29.91
N ARG A 103 52.47 42.54 30.66
CA ARG A 103 51.59 41.66 31.44
C ARG A 103 50.42 41.11 30.66
N LEU A 104 49.92 41.83 29.67
CA LEU A 104 48.73 41.49 28.91
C LEU A 104 49.06 41.49 27.41
N PRO A 105 48.52 40.58 26.63
CA PRO A 105 48.74 40.53 25.17
C PRO A 105 47.93 41.62 24.44
N LEU A 106 48.16 42.87 24.87
CA LEU A 106 47.48 44.08 24.35
C LEU A 106 48.47 44.99 23.63
N ALA A 107 48.06 45.50 22.49
CA ALA A 107 48.74 46.63 21.86
C ALA A 107 48.14 47.94 22.37
N ILE A 108 48.95 48.81 22.88
CA ILE A 108 48.54 50.16 23.38
C ILE A 108 49.17 51.20 22.53
N ARG A 109 48.34 52.17 22.06
CA ARG A 109 48.83 53.41 21.37
C ARG A 109 48.24 54.62 22.06
N ILE A 110 49.08 55.49 22.39
CA ILE A 110 48.74 56.79 23.00
C ILE A 110 49.03 57.88 21.97
N ASP A 111 47.98 58.61 21.57
CA ASP A 111 48.06 59.73 20.66
C ASP A 111 47.59 61.01 21.40
N GLY A 112 48.47 62.02 21.61
CA GLY A 112 48.10 63.25 22.30
C GLY A 112 49.14 64.37 22.18
N PRO A 113 48.80 65.54 22.73
CA PRO A 113 49.62 66.75 22.52
C PRO A 113 50.98 66.70 23.23
N ARG A 114 51.10 65.95 24.33
CA ARG A 114 52.33 65.87 25.12
C ARG A 114 53.04 64.52 25.06
N VAL A 115 52.27 63.40 24.78
CA VAL A 115 52.78 62.02 24.74
C VAL A 115 52.29 61.35 23.48
N GLN A 116 53.20 60.84 22.67
CA GLN A 116 52.93 59.97 21.54
C GLN A 116 53.77 58.74 21.75
N TRP A 117 53.09 57.59 21.92
CA TRP A 117 53.73 56.25 22.14
C TRP A 117 52.97 55.16 21.59
N SER A 118 53.65 54.09 21.10
CA SER A 118 53.07 52.89 20.63
C SER A 118 53.87 51.65 21.07
N SER A 119 53.20 50.60 21.55
CA SER A 119 53.86 49.37 21.94
C SER A 119 54.47 48.64 20.73
N HIS A 120 54.01 48.94 19.50
CA HIS A 120 54.49 48.33 18.26
C HIS A 120 54.80 49.42 17.22
N PRO A 121 55.98 50.01 17.26
CA PRO A 121 56.34 51.19 16.41
C PRO A 121 56.38 50.84 14.91
N GLN A 122 56.75 49.64 14.53
CA GLN A 122 56.85 49.24 13.11
C GLN A 122 55.52 49.17 12.37
N ARG A 123 54.37 49.11 13.07
CA ARG A 123 53.02 49.15 12.50
C ARG A 123 52.40 50.54 12.33
N ALA A 124 53.07 51.57 12.77
CA ALA A 124 52.58 52.95 12.70
C ALA A 124 52.67 53.55 11.31
N GLU A 125 53.47 52.95 10.40
CA GLU A 125 53.71 53.47 9.04
C GLU A 125 52.64 53.22 8.01
N HIS A 126 51.70 52.26 8.28
CA HIS A 126 50.55 52.09 7.43
C HIS A 126 49.35 52.85 8.00
N GLY A 127 49.26 54.14 7.63
CA GLY A 127 48.11 54.97 7.95
C GLY A 127 46.76 54.37 7.43
N PRO A 128 45.63 54.89 7.96
CA PRO A 128 44.32 54.48 7.48
C PRO A 128 44.19 54.77 5.99
N ARG A 129 43.72 53.77 5.21
CA ARG A 129 43.46 53.99 3.77
C ARG A 129 42.53 55.19 3.59
N PRO A 130 42.77 56.09 2.61
CA PRO A 130 41.88 57.21 2.31
C PRO A 130 40.53 56.61 1.83
N GLY A 131 39.44 56.94 2.53
CA GLY A 131 38.07 56.48 2.18
C GLY A 131 37.45 55.50 3.15
N ALA A 132 38.10 55.05 4.20
CA ALA A 132 37.46 54.27 5.25
C ALA A 132 36.64 55.22 6.16
N GLU A 133 35.29 55.07 6.11
CA GLU A 133 34.39 55.78 7.05
C GLU A 133 34.77 55.49 8.51
N PRO A 134 34.55 56.41 9.43
CA PRO A 134 34.87 56.24 10.84
C PRO A 134 33.96 55.17 11.40
N ASP A 135 34.54 54.03 11.66
CA ASP A 135 33.92 52.78 12.07
C ASP A 135 33.16 52.92 13.41
N SER A 136 31.88 52.98 13.29
CA SER A 136 30.92 53.17 14.36
C SER A 136 30.67 51.81 15.09
N GLY A 137 31.24 51.64 16.24
CA GLY A 137 30.74 50.60 17.12
C GLY A 137 31.79 49.87 17.98
N LEU A 138 32.66 49.07 17.42
CA LEU A 138 33.64 48.27 18.18
C LEU A 138 34.97 48.98 18.37
N ARG A 139 35.42 49.82 17.40
CA ARG A 139 36.61 50.64 17.55
C ARG A 139 36.46 51.73 18.61
N SER A 140 35.24 52.24 18.84
CA SER A 140 34.94 53.20 19.90
C SER A 140 35.11 52.63 21.32
N LEU A 141 34.96 51.33 21.50
CA LEU A 141 35.16 50.65 22.81
C LEU A 141 36.62 50.57 23.22
N TRP A 142 37.51 50.51 22.24
CA TRP A 142 38.96 50.38 22.45
C TRP A 142 39.69 51.73 22.50
N VAL A 143 38.97 52.81 22.40
CA VAL A 143 39.51 54.15 22.47
C VAL A 143 38.95 54.86 23.68
N ARG A 144 39.87 55.43 24.49
CA ARG A 144 39.52 56.33 25.62
C ARG A 144 40.23 57.61 25.46
N THR A 145 39.52 58.72 25.74
CA THR A 145 40.09 60.05 25.75
C THR A 145 40.26 60.44 27.20
N THR A 146 41.49 60.83 27.60
CA THR A 146 41.77 61.31 28.93
C THR A 146 41.36 62.77 29.06
N ALA A 147 41.21 63.28 30.28
CA ALA A 147 40.86 64.69 30.57
C ALA A 147 41.84 65.67 29.94
N ASP A 148 43.09 65.27 29.72
CA ASP A 148 44.15 66.07 29.12
C ASP A 148 44.20 66.00 27.57
N GLY A 149 43.18 65.46 26.95
CA GLY A 149 43.06 65.40 25.49
C GLY A 149 43.86 64.29 24.78
N HIS A 150 44.50 63.39 25.54
CA HIS A 150 45.16 62.21 24.94
C HIS A 150 44.18 61.12 24.62
N ARG A 151 44.40 60.43 23.48
CA ARG A 151 43.60 59.27 23.05
C ARG A 151 44.41 57.98 23.26
N ILE A 152 43.94 57.15 24.14
CA ILE A 152 44.52 55.83 24.39
C ILE A 152 43.72 54.77 23.60
N ARG A 153 44.39 54.11 22.67
CA ARG A 153 43.81 53.01 21.89
C ARG A 153 44.36 51.69 22.37
N PHE A 154 43.45 50.79 22.67
CA PHE A 154 43.81 49.44 23.02
C PHE A 154 43.51 48.49 21.83
N GLY A 155 44.42 47.56 21.51
CA GLY A 155 44.26 46.57 20.46
C GLY A 155 44.62 45.19 20.98
N VAL A 156 43.92 44.16 20.56
CA VAL A 156 44.27 42.75 20.82
C VAL A 156 44.66 42.14 19.50
N GLY A 157 45.95 41.82 19.31
CA GLY A 157 46.44 41.07 18.15
C GLY A 157 45.89 41.42 16.74
N ASP A 158 46.37 40.76 15.69
CA ASP A 158 45.95 40.96 14.31
C ASP A 158 44.49 40.54 14.07
N TRP A 159 43.55 41.44 14.27
CA TRP A 159 42.18 41.27 13.80
C TRP A 159 41.97 42.02 12.49
N GLN A 160 42.50 41.44 11.39
CA GLN A 160 41.99 41.69 10.05
C GLN A 160 40.87 40.69 9.81
N GLY A 161 39.72 40.90 10.38
CA GLY A 161 38.54 40.12 10.09
C GLY A 161 37.61 40.94 9.21
N ASP A 162 37.36 40.49 7.99
CA ASP A 162 36.23 40.95 7.21
C ASP A 162 34.97 40.93 8.08
N GLU A 163 34.16 41.98 8.02
CA GLU A 163 32.87 41.99 8.72
C GLU A 163 32.05 40.77 8.28
N PRO A 164 31.69 39.89 9.23
CA PRO A 164 30.84 38.75 8.86
C PRO A 164 29.48 39.31 8.40
N PRO A 165 28.93 38.80 7.29
CA PRO A 165 27.64 39.23 6.80
C PRO A 165 26.58 39.11 7.91
N ARG A 166 25.82 40.18 8.10
CA ARG A 166 24.70 40.26 9.06
C ARG A 166 23.54 39.39 8.56
N TRP A 167 23.68 38.08 8.63
CA TRP A 167 22.55 37.17 8.39
C TRP A 167 21.77 37.07 9.69
N PRO A 168 20.50 37.46 9.74
CA PRO A 168 19.69 37.25 10.91
C PRO A 168 19.57 35.73 11.15
N GLY A 169 19.53 35.30 12.42
CA GLY A 169 19.41 33.87 12.83
C GLY A 169 18.28 33.11 12.12
N TRP A 170 17.29 33.85 11.63
CA TRP A 170 16.22 33.36 10.75
C TRP A 170 16.72 32.72 9.45
N GLY A 171 17.85 33.15 8.89
CA GLY A 171 18.44 32.57 7.68
C GLY A 171 18.94 31.13 7.91
N VAL A 172 19.52 30.87 9.09
CA VAL A 172 19.96 29.52 9.48
C VAL A 172 18.76 28.63 9.68
N LEU A 173 17.71 29.09 10.37
CA LEU A 173 16.47 28.35 10.55
C LEU A 173 15.78 28.05 9.21
N ALA A 174 15.67 29.05 8.34
CA ALA A 174 15.10 28.88 7.01
C ALA A 174 15.89 27.85 6.16
N GLY A 175 17.23 27.93 6.21
CA GLY A 175 18.09 26.94 5.55
C GLY A 175 17.90 25.51 6.08
N LEU A 176 17.77 25.33 7.40
CA LEU A 176 17.52 24.04 8.01
C LEU A 176 16.15 23.48 7.60
N LEU A 177 15.12 24.31 7.63
CA LEU A 177 13.77 23.92 7.20
C LEU A 177 13.74 23.56 5.72
N ALA A 178 14.39 24.33 4.85
CA ALA A 178 14.48 24.04 3.43
C ALA A 178 15.22 22.72 3.17
N LEU A 179 16.33 22.48 3.85
CA LEU A 179 17.10 21.23 3.75
C LEU A 179 16.28 20.02 4.20
N THR A 180 15.56 20.15 5.31
CA THR A 180 14.68 19.10 5.84
C THR A 180 13.51 18.83 4.89
N ALA A 181 12.86 19.87 4.37
CA ALA A 181 11.77 19.74 3.40
C ALA A 181 12.23 19.06 2.10
N LEU A 182 13.42 19.43 1.60
CA LEU A 182 14.02 18.80 0.43
C LEU A 182 14.31 17.32 0.68
N ALA A 183 14.90 16.98 1.83
CA ALA A 183 15.17 15.60 2.23
C ALA A 183 13.88 14.79 2.34
N TYR A 184 12.85 15.32 3.00
CA TYR A 184 11.53 14.69 3.11
C TYR A 184 10.90 14.45 1.74
N GLY A 185 10.87 15.45 0.87
CA GLY A 185 10.35 15.32 -0.49
C GLY A 185 11.08 14.25 -1.30
N THR A 186 12.40 14.17 -1.14
CA THR A 186 13.23 13.16 -1.81
C THR A 186 12.91 11.75 -1.29
N VAL A 187 12.83 11.55 0.04
CA VAL A 187 12.47 10.26 0.66
C VAL A 187 11.06 9.83 0.21
N ARG A 188 10.08 10.73 0.28
CA ARG A 188 8.71 10.46 -0.17
C ARG A 188 8.67 10.03 -1.63
N ARG A 189 9.43 10.70 -2.50
CA ARG A 189 9.54 10.33 -3.92
C ARG A 189 10.23 8.97 -4.13
N LEU A 190 11.22 8.65 -3.29
CA LEU A 190 11.91 7.36 -3.33
C LEU A 190 10.99 6.20 -2.92
N LEU A 191 10.14 6.41 -1.91
CA LEU A 191 9.29 5.37 -1.31
C LEU A 191 7.91 5.24 -1.98
N ARG A 192 7.52 6.20 -2.85
CA ARG A 192 6.24 6.16 -3.57
C ARG A 192 5.91 4.83 -4.26
N PRO A 193 6.88 4.07 -4.86
CA PRO A 193 6.58 2.77 -5.45
C PRO A 193 6.08 1.72 -4.46
N LEU A 194 6.35 1.86 -3.16
CA LEU A 194 5.81 0.97 -2.13
C LEU A 194 4.28 1.09 -2.02
N ASP A 195 3.74 2.30 -2.20
CA ASP A 195 2.29 2.52 -2.20
C ASP A 195 1.65 1.83 -3.41
N ASP A 196 2.29 1.90 -4.58
CA ASP A 196 1.85 1.21 -5.80
C ASP A 196 1.87 -0.32 -5.60
N ILE A 197 2.94 -0.86 -4.98
CA ILE A 197 3.06 -2.30 -4.67
C ILE A 197 1.99 -2.74 -3.68
N ARG A 198 1.79 -1.97 -2.61
CA ARG A 198 0.77 -2.24 -1.59
C ARG A 198 -0.64 -2.26 -2.20
N ALA A 199 -0.98 -1.23 -2.99
CA ALA A 199 -2.27 -1.16 -3.65
C ALA A 199 -2.48 -2.30 -4.64
N GLY A 200 -1.44 -2.69 -5.39
CA GLY A 200 -1.47 -3.82 -6.30
C GLY A 200 -1.66 -5.16 -5.57
N ALA A 201 -0.90 -5.38 -4.49
CA ALA A 201 -1.02 -6.59 -3.69
C ALA A 201 -2.41 -6.75 -3.05
N LEU A 202 -3.02 -5.65 -2.58
CA LEU A 202 -4.39 -5.66 -2.06
C LEU A 202 -5.41 -6.03 -3.15
N ARG A 203 -5.27 -5.50 -4.38
CA ARG A 203 -6.13 -5.89 -5.51
C ARG A 203 -5.97 -7.36 -5.86
N TYR A 204 -4.73 -7.87 -5.94
CA TYR A 204 -4.46 -9.29 -6.20
C TYR A 204 -5.06 -10.19 -5.11
N GLY A 205 -4.99 -9.76 -3.83
CA GLY A 205 -5.65 -10.46 -2.73
C GLY A 205 -7.19 -10.47 -2.83
N ALA A 206 -7.78 -9.47 -3.47
CA ALA A 206 -9.20 -9.42 -3.77
C ALA A 206 -9.59 -10.16 -5.08
N GLY A 207 -8.61 -10.82 -5.75
CA GLY A 207 -8.84 -11.55 -7.00
C GLY A 207 -8.81 -10.70 -8.27
N ASP A 208 -8.48 -9.41 -8.17
CA ASP A 208 -8.35 -8.52 -9.34
C ASP A 208 -6.92 -8.51 -9.88
N PHE A 209 -6.68 -9.32 -10.89
CA PHE A 209 -5.41 -9.42 -11.63
C PHE A 209 -5.37 -8.57 -12.90
N SER A 210 -6.39 -7.73 -13.15
CA SER A 210 -6.57 -7.02 -14.42
C SER A 210 -5.46 -6.04 -14.76
N ARG A 211 -4.77 -5.48 -13.75
CA ARG A 211 -3.76 -4.44 -13.94
C ARG A 211 -2.47 -4.80 -13.19
N PRO A 212 -1.34 -4.95 -13.89
CA PRO A 212 -0.05 -5.17 -13.24
C PRO A 212 0.40 -3.94 -12.47
N ILE A 213 1.19 -4.16 -11.41
CA ILE A 213 1.88 -3.10 -10.68
C ILE A 213 2.88 -2.42 -11.62
N PRO A 214 2.87 -1.09 -11.76
CA PRO A 214 3.73 -0.39 -12.72
C PRO A 214 5.20 -0.48 -12.33
N LEU A 215 6.04 -0.94 -13.27
CA LEU A 215 7.51 -1.03 -13.12
C LEU A 215 8.14 0.33 -13.44
N ARG A 216 8.05 1.29 -12.53
CA ARG A 216 8.53 2.67 -12.76
C ARG A 216 10.04 2.82 -12.62
N ARG A 217 10.73 1.86 -12.04
CA ARG A 217 12.16 1.93 -11.69
C ARG A 217 12.88 0.62 -11.98
N ARG A 218 14.21 0.74 -12.11
CA ARG A 218 15.11 -0.41 -12.25
C ARG A 218 16.00 -0.50 -10.99
N ASP A 219 15.38 -0.51 -9.83
CA ASP A 219 16.01 -0.67 -8.53
C ASP A 219 15.34 -1.83 -7.76
N GLU A 220 15.70 -2.06 -6.51
CA GLU A 220 15.21 -3.16 -5.69
C GLU A 220 13.68 -3.13 -5.54
N LEU A 221 13.04 -1.94 -5.58
CA LEU A 221 11.59 -1.82 -5.55
C LEU A 221 10.96 -2.21 -6.90
N GLY A 222 11.61 -1.90 -8.00
CA GLY A 222 11.20 -2.36 -9.33
C GLY A 222 11.30 -3.86 -9.48
N ASP A 223 12.38 -4.47 -8.96
CA ASP A 223 12.56 -5.93 -8.93
C ASP A 223 11.47 -6.59 -8.06
N LEU A 224 11.16 -6.01 -6.88
CA LEU A 224 10.09 -6.50 -6.02
C LEU A 224 8.72 -6.42 -6.71
N ALA A 225 8.40 -5.29 -7.36
CA ALA A 225 7.15 -5.16 -8.11
C ALA A 225 7.07 -6.20 -9.24
N GLY A 226 8.19 -6.47 -9.93
CA GLY A 226 8.29 -7.52 -10.94
C GLY A 226 8.02 -8.92 -10.40
N GLN A 227 8.59 -9.26 -9.24
CA GLN A 227 8.36 -10.54 -8.57
C GLN A 227 6.91 -10.70 -8.13
N VAL A 228 6.29 -9.65 -7.56
CA VAL A 228 4.86 -9.66 -7.17
C VAL A 228 3.97 -9.84 -8.40
N ASN A 229 4.27 -9.16 -9.52
CA ASN A 229 3.53 -9.34 -10.78
C ASN A 229 3.68 -10.77 -11.32
N ALA A 230 4.89 -11.34 -11.30
CA ALA A 230 5.13 -12.71 -11.74
C ALA A 230 4.37 -13.74 -10.88
N MET A 231 4.35 -13.53 -9.56
CA MET A 231 3.57 -14.35 -8.63
C MET A 231 2.06 -14.24 -8.93
N ALA A 232 1.55 -13.02 -9.14
CA ALA A 232 0.14 -12.79 -9.46
C ALA A 232 -0.26 -13.46 -10.78
N SER A 233 0.58 -13.35 -11.82
CA SER A 233 0.38 -14.02 -13.11
C SER A 233 0.40 -15.56 -12.96
N GLY A 234 1.33 -16.11 -12.18
CA GLY A 234 1.39 -17.53 -11.89
C GLY A 234 0.12 -18.04 -11.18
N LEU A 235 -0.37 -17.27 -10.19
CA LEU A 235 -1.61 -17.59 -9.49
C LEU A 235 -2.83 -17.52 -10.43
N GLN A 236 -2.90 -16.49 -11.27
CA GLN A 236 -3.96 -16.35 -12.26
C GLN A 236 -3.99 -17.57 -13.21
N HIS A 237 -2.83 -17.93 -13.81
CA HIS A 237 -2.75 -19.10 -14.70
C HIS A 237 -3.13 -20.41 -13.98
N MET A 238 -2.75 -20.57 -12.70
CA MET A 238 -3.14 -21.74 -11.91
C MET A 238 -4.65 -21.82 -11.72
N LEU A 239 -5.31 -20.70 -11.38
CA LEU A 239 -6.76 -20.63 -11.23
C LEU A 239 -7.49 -20.87 -12.57
N GLU A 240 -7.00 -20.31 -13.67
CA GLU A 240 -7.52 -20.55 -15.02
C GLU A 240 -7.37 -22.02 -15.44
N GLY A 241 -6.21 -22.62 -15.16
CA GLY A 241 -5.97 -24.05 -15.40
C GLY A 241 -6.89 -24.95 -14.60
N GLN A 242 -7.09 -24.65 -13.31
CA GLN A 242 -8.03 -25.38 -12.45
C GLN A 242 -9.47 -25.30 -13.01
N ARG A 243 -9.92 -24.11 -13.43
CA ARG A 243 -11.24 -23.92 -14.06
C ARG A 243 -11.36 -24.70 -15.36
N GLY A 244 -10.35 -24.62 -16.22
CA GLY A 244 -10.30 -25.38 -17.47
C GLY A 244 -10.42 -26.89 -17.25
N LEU A 245 -9.71 -27.41 -16.24
CA LEU A 245 -9.79 -28.83 -15.86
C LEU A 245 -11.20 -29.22 -15.39
N LEU A 246 -11.82 -28.44 -14.52
CA LEU A 246 -13.18 -28.71 -14.04
C LEU A 246 -14.21 -28.70 -15.18
N LEU A 247 -14.10 -27.74 -16.12
CA LEU A 247 -14.93 -27.68 -17.31
C LEU A 247 -14.75 -28.93 -18.18
N ALA A 248 -13.52 -29.36 -18.44
CA ALA A 248 -13.21 -30.56 -19.23
C ALA A 248 -13.76 -31.83 -18.57
N ILE A 249 -13.50 -32.04 -17.27
CA ILE A 249 -14.01 -33.16 -16.50
C ILE A 249 -15.56 -33.24 -16.59
N SER A 250 -16.22 -32.11 -16.50
CA SER A 250 -17.68 -32.06 -16.53
C SER A 250 -18.26 -32.40 -17.89
N HIS A 251 -17.60 -31.94 -18.97
CA HIS A 251 -17.98 -32.38 -20.30
C HIS A 251 -17.81 -33.89 -20.49
N GLU A 252 -16.69 -34.44 -20.01
CA GLU A 252 -16.40 -35.86 -20.07
C GLU A 252 -17.31 -36.72 -19.18
N LEU A 253 -17.81 -36.21 -18.05
CA LEU A 253 -18.75 -36.87 -17.18
C LEU A 253 -20.19 -36.86 -17.73
N ARG A 254 -20.58 -35.80 -18.45
CA ARG A 254 -21.95 -35.72 -19.00
C ARG A 254 -22.30 -36.85 -19.95
N SER A 255 -21.39 -37.22 -20.83
CA SER A 255 -21.58 -38.27 -21.82
C SER A 255 -21.83 -39.66 -21.20
N PRO A 256 -20.99 -40.18 -20.28
CA PRO A 256 -21.24 -41.47 -19.63
C PRO A 256 -22.49 -41.46 -18.75
N LEU A 257 -22.80 -40.36 -18.04
CA LEU A 257 -24.04 -40.24 -17.28
C LEU A 257 -25.29 -40.31 -18.17
N THR A 258 -25.27 -39.67 -19.33
CA THR A 258 -26.37 -39.73 -20.30
C THR A 258 -26.54 -41.14 -20.82
N ARG A 259 -25.45 -41.87 -21.16
CA ARG A 259 -25.52 -43.27 -21.59
C ARG A 259 -26.03 -44.19 -20.48
N ALA A 260 -25.52 -44.03 -19.24
CA ALA A 260 -25.97 -44.80 -18.09
C ALA A 260 -27.47 -44.60 -17.83
N ARG A 261 -27.96 -43.34 -17.97
CA ARG A 261 -29.39 -43.06 -17.85
C ARG A 261 -30.21 -43.75 -18.95
N LEU A 262 -29.79 -43.69 -20.21
CA LEU A 262 -30.45 -44.35 -21.31
C LEU A 262 -30.50 -45.87 -21.08
N HIS A 263 -29.42 -46.50 -20.64
CA HIS A 263 -29.42 -47.92 -20.28
C HIS A 263 -30.36 -48.23 -19.12
N ALA A 264 -30.42 -47.37 -18.09
CA ALA A 264 -31.34 -47.51 -16.99
C ALA A 264 -32.80 -47.39 -17.43
N GLU A 265 -33.11 -46.49 -18.39
CA GLU A 265 -34.44 -46.32 -18.96
C GLU A 265 -34.91 -47.53 -19.79
N LEU A 266 -33.99 -48.34 -20.32
CA LEU A 266 -34.28 -49.59 -21.05
C LEU A 266 -34.51 -50.80 -20.16
N LEU A 267 -34.20 -50.71 -18.86
CA LEU A 267 -34.48 -51.80 -17.91
C LEU A 267 -35.98 -51.91 -17.65
N ALA A 268 -36.42 -53.13 -17.30
CA ALA A 268 -37.79 -53.34 -16.86
C ALA A 268 -38.13 -52.45 -15.64
N GLU A 269 -39.41 -52.09 -15.55
CA GLU A 269 -39.84 -51.21 -14.46
C GLU A 269 -39.70 -51.86 -13.10
N SER A 270 -38.93 -51.29 -12.22
CA SER A 270 -38.65 -51.80 -10.87
C SER A 270 -38.25 -50.62 -9.94
N GLU A 271 -38.36 -50.85 -8.65
CA GLU A 271 -37.88 -49.83 -7.65
C GLU A 271 -36.38 -49.54 -7.80
N GLN A 272 -35.60 -50.58 -8.14
CA GLN A 272 -34.15 -50.45 -8.39
C GLN A 272 -33.86 -49.55 -9.59
N ARG A 273 -34.62 -49.70 -10.71
CA ARG A 273 -34.51 -48.79 -11.86
C ARG A 273 -34.82 -47.37 -11.49
N GLN A 274 -35.90 -47.15 -10.73
CA GLN A 274 -36.28 -45.80 -10.30
C GLN A 274 -35.24 -45.21 -9.34
N ALA A 275 -34.64 -46.00 -8.44
CA ALA A 275 -33.55 -45.59 -7.58
C ALA A 275 -32.31 -45.18 -8.41
N LEU A 276 -31.90 -46.01 -9.38
CA LEU A 276 -30.77 -45.73 -10.26
C LEU A 276 -30.98 -44.47 -11.09
N LEU A 277 -32.16 -44.24 -11.64
CA LEU A 277 -32.50 -43.02 -12.39
C LEU A 277 -32.45 -41.77 -11.52
N ARG A 278 -32.87 -41.87 -10.24
CA ARG A 278 -32.76 -40.81 -9.26
C ARG A 278 -31.29 -40.46 -8.98
N ASP A 279 -30.45 -41.48 -8.74
CA ASP A 279 -29.03 -41.31 -8.44
C ASP A 279 -28.27 -40.69 -9.62
N LEU A 280 -28.52 -41.17 -10.84
CA LEU A 280 -27.95 -40.58 -12.05
C LEU A 280 -28.41 -39.13 -12.28
N GLY A 281 -29.66 -38.81 -11.94
CA GLY A 281 -30.19 -37.45 -11.94
C GLY A 281 -29.44 -36.56 -10.95
N GLN A 282 -29.23 -37.02 -9.72
CA GLN A 282 -28.47 -36.29 -8.69
C GLN A 282 -27.03 -36.05 -9.12
N MET A 283 -26.34 -37.05 -9.69
CA MET A 283 -24.98 -36.91 -10.19
C MET A 283 -24.87 -35.82 -11.29
N ARG A 284 -25.82 -35.83 -12.24
CA ARG A 284 -25.88 -34.80 -13.30
C ARG A 284 -26.09 -33.43 -12.72
N ASP A 285 -27.00 -33.24 -11.78
CA ASP A 285 -27.31 -31.95 -11.16
C ASP A 285 -26.11 -31.46 -10.35
N LEU A 286 -25.42 -32.34 -9.64
CA LEU A 286 -24.16 -32.07 -8.95
C LEU A 286 -23.07 -31.50 -9.86
N VAL A 287 -22.81 -32.19 -10.97
CA VAL A 287 -21.81 -31.74 -11.94
C VAL A 287 -22.18 -30.37 -12.50
N SER A 288 -23.49 -30.16 -12.77
CA SER A 288 -23.98 -28.87 -13.28
C SER A 288 -23.84 -27.75 -12.25
N ASP A 289 -24.16 -28.01 -10.97
CA ASP A 289 -24.06 -27.05 -9.88
C ASP A 289 -22.58 -26.67 -9.59
N LEU A 290 -21.67 -27.66 -9.63
CA LEU A 290 -20.25 -27.42 -9.46
C LEU A 290 -19.70 -26.52 -10.57
N LEU A 291 -20.07 -26.76 -11.83
CA LEU A 291 -19.68 -25.95 -12.97
C LEU A 291 -20.17 -24.51 -12.85
N GLU A 292 -21.45 -24.36 -12.48
CA GLU A 292 -22.01 -23.00 -12.34
C GLU A 292 -21.38 -22.26 -11.16
N SER A 293 -21.06 -22.95 -10.07
CA SER A 293 -20.35 -22.36 -8.94
C SER A 293 -18.97 -21.83 -9.34
N GLU A 294 -18.23 -22.57 -10.14
CA GLU A 294 -16.91 -22.15 -10.63
C GLU A 294 -17.00 -20.98 -11.63
N ARG A 295 -18.01 -20.98 -12.49
CA ARG A 295 -18.27 -19.86 -13.41
C ARG A 295 -18.58 -18.57 -12.65
N LEU A 296 -19.39 -18.65 -11.61
CA LEU A 296 -19.76 -17.50 -10.78
C LEU A 296 -18.62 -17.03 -9.88
N ALA A 297 -17.89 -17.95 -9.24
CA ALA A 297 -16.75 -17.62 -8.38
C ALA A 297 -15.61 -16.96 -9.16
N GLY A 298 -15.49 -17.26 -10.43
CA GLY A 298 -14.46 -16.70 -11.32
C GLY A 298 -14.64 -15.25 -11.73
N GLY A 299 -15.77 -14.62 -11.42
CA GLY A 299 -16.05 -13.24 -11.86
C GLY A 299 -16.10 -13.05 -13.39
N ALA A 300 -15.73 -14.09 -14.15
CA ALA A 300 -15.47 -14.01 -15.59
C ALA A 300 -16.71 -14.27 -16.46
N GLY A 301 -17.80 -14.69 -15.89
CA GLY A 301 -19.04 -14.83 -16.64
C GLY A 301 -19.73 -13.48 -16.68
N ALA A 302 -19.55 -12.72 -17.75
CA ALA A 302 -20.37 -11.53 -17.97
C ALA A 302 -21.83 -11.94 -17.79
N LEU A 303 -22.49 -11.37 -16.75
CA LEU A 303 -23.91 -11.53 -16.55
C LEU A 303 -24.63 -11.01 -17.80
N GLN A 304 -25.53 -11.78 -18.34
CA GLN A 304 -26.44 -11.30 -19.36
C GLN A 304 -27.58 -10.55 -18.68
N ARG A 305 -27.28 -9.33 -18.26
CA ARG A 305 -28.26 -8.48 -17.57
C ARG A 305 -29.23 -7.90 -18.56
N GLU A 306 -30.51 -8.14 -18.33
CA GLU A 306 -31.60 -7.53 -19.09
C GLU A 306 -32.64 -6.91 -18.13
N PRO A 307 -33.38 -5.89 -18.57
CA PRO A 307 -34.48 -5.35 -17.76
C PRO A 307 -35.50 -6.45 -17.49
N THR A 308 -35.62 -6.84 -16.23
CA THR A 308 -36.38 -8.01 -15.80
C THR A 308 -37.39 -7.62 -14.72
N ASP A 309 -38.63 -8.07 -14.88
CA ASP A 309 -39.63 -8.04 -13.83
C ASP A 309 -39.38 -9.23 -12.86
N LEU A 310 -38.98 -8.90 -11.64
CA LEU A 310 -38.70 -9.90 -10.61
C LEU A 310 -39.95 -10.66 -10.19
N ASN A 311 -41.09 -10.00 -10.12
CA ASN A 311 -42.35 -10.63 -9.73
C ASN A 311 -42.80 -11.66 -10.78
N ALA A 312 -42.71 -11.34 -12.07
CA ALA A 312 -42.99 -12.27 -13.15
C ALA A 312 -42.06 -13.50 -13.12
N LEU A 313 -40.78 -13.27 -12.78
CA LEU A 313 -39.79 -14.35 -12.68
C LEU A 313 -40.07 -15.25 -11.46
N VAL A 314 -40.45 -14.72 -10.32
CA VAL A 314 -40.90 -15.47 -9.14
C VAL A 314 -42.14 -16.29 -9.43
N GLN A 315 -43.14 -15.67 -10.05
CA GLN A 315 -44.41 -16.39 -10.42
C GLN A 315 -44.10 -17.54 -11.36
N GLY A 316 -43.26 -17.33 -12.37
CA GLY A 316 -42.85 -18.39 -13.29
C GLY A 316 -42.11 -19.55 -12.60
N ALA A 317 -41.18 -19.21 -11.66
CA ALA A 317 -40.45 -20.19 -10.90
C ALA A 317 -41.38 -21.02 -9.97
N VAL A 318 -42.32 -20.36 -9.30
CA VAL A 318 -43.30 -21.02 -8.43
C VAL A 318 -44.24 -21.93 -9.27
N ALA A 319 -44.79 -21.46 -10.38
CA ALA A 319 -45.62 -22.24 -11.28
C ALA A 319 -44.92 -23.53 -11.77
N ALA A 320 -43.63 -23.46 -12.04
CA ALA A 320 -42.81 -24.59 -12.46
C ALA A 320 -42.64 -25.65 -11.36
N THR A 321 -42.82 -25.34 -10.07
CA THR A 321 -42.74 -26.32 -8.98
C THR A 321 -43.97 -27.21 -8.90
N GLY A 322 -45.13 -26.78 -9.44
CA GLY A 322 -46.40 -27.48 -9.36
C GLY A 322 -46.93 -27.65 -7.93
N ARG A 323 -46.46 -26.84 -6.97
CA ARG A 323 -46.77 -26.94 -5.54
C ARG A 323 -47.40 -25.64 -5.03
N ASP A 324 -48.13 -25.76 -3.91
CA ASP A 324 -48.74 -24.60 -3.26
C ASP A 324 -47.69 -23.77 -2.53
N VAL A 325 -47.52 -22.54 -3.01
CA VAL A 325 -46.56 -21.53 -2.46
C VAL A 325 -47.34 -20.25 -2.25
N ALA A 326 -47.33 -19.76 -1.02
CA ALA A 326 -47.95 -18.48 -0.71
C ALA A 326 -47.11 -17.30 -1.28
N LEU A 327 -47.74 -16.50 -2.14
CA LEU A 327 -47.08 -15.35 -2.78
C LEU A 327 -47.61 -14.02 -2.17
N VAL A 328 -46.71 -13.20 -1.69
CA VAL A 328 -46.99 -11.83 -1.28
C VAL A 328 -46.02 -10.90 -2.04
N LEU A 329 -46.46 -10.41 -3.17
CA LEU A 329 -45.61 -9.67 -4.12
C LEU A 329 -45.98 -8.18 -4.09
N ASP A 330 -44.96 -7.34 -3.90
CA ASP A 330 -45.10 -5.88 -3.97
C ASP A 330 -45.29 -5.46 -5.44
N GLY A 331 -46.41 -4.82 -5.76
CA GLY A 331 -46.72 -4.37 -7.13
C GLY A 331 -45.90 -3.14 -7.60
N GLY A 332 -45.15 -2.49 -6.71
CA GLY A 332 -44.37 -1.29 -7.01
C GLY A 332 -42.91 -1.54 -7.41
N LEU A 333 -42.51 -2.78 -7.67
CA LEU A 333 -41.11 -3.09 -8.01
C LEU A 333 -40.72 -2.50 -9.38
N PRO A 334 -39.55 -1.86 -9.47
CA PRO A 334 -38.99 -1.44 -10.76
C PRO A 334 -38.47 -2.63 -11.56
N LEU A 335 -38.29 -2.45 -12.87
CA LEU A 335 -37.50 -3.39 -13.66
C LEU A 335 -36.03 -3.32 -13.18
N LEU A 336 -35.45 -4.48 -12.92
CA LEU A 336 -34.07 -4.60 -12.50
C LEU A 336 -33.22 -5.19 -13.63
N ALA A 337 -31.94 -4.74 -13.73
CA ALA A 337 -30.99 -5.30 -14.68
C ALA A 337 -30.44 -6.64 -14.16
N LEU A 338 -31.13 -7.75 -14.48
CA LEU A 338 -30.86 -9.08 -13.94
C LEU A 338 -30.55 -10.10 -15.02
N ASP A 339 -29.74 -11.10 -14.68
CA ASP A 339 -29.59 -12.32 -15.48
C ASP A 339 -30.68 -13.30 -15.08
N ARG A 340 -31.69 -13.44 -15.97
CA ARG A 340 -32.88 -14.28 -15.73
C ARG A 340 -32.52 -15.72 -15.44
N THR A 341 -31.60 -16.29 -16.20
CA THR A 341 -31.21 -17.69 -16.07
C THR A 341 -30.62 -17.98 -14.68
N ARG A 342 -29.78 -17.10 -14.20
CA ARG A 342 -29.13 -17.25 -12.88
C ARG A 342 -30.08 -16.98 -11.74
N LEU A 343 -30.96 -15.99 -11.89
CA LEU A 343 -32.02 -15.76 -10.88
C LEU A 343 -33.02 -16.93 -10.84
N GLN A 344 -33.37 -17.54 -11.97
CA GLN A 344 -34.18 -18.75 -11.98
C GLN A 344 -33.50 -19.92 -11.27
N LEU A 345 -32.20 -20.10 -11.46
CA LEU A 345 -31.39 -21.09 -10.73
C LEU A 345 -31.42 -20.81 -9.21
N LEU A 346 -31.26 -19.56 -8.80
CA LEU A 346 -31.33 -19.15 -7.40
C LEU A 346 -32.72 -19.47 -6.81
N LEU A 347 -33.78 -19.02 -7.48
CA LEU A 347 -35.16 -19.25 -7.04
C LEU A 347 -35.45 -20.74 -6.90
N ARG A 348 -35.08 -21.56 -7.91
CA ARG A 348 -35.21 -23.01 -7.85
C ARG A 348 -34.52 -23.61 -6.63
N ASN A 349 -33.26 -23.22 -6.38
CA ASN A 349 -32.51 -23.69 -5.22
C ASN A 349 -33.15 -23.30 -3.88
N LEU A 350 -33.66 -22.07 -3.76
CA LEU A 350 -34.33 -21.62 -2.54
C LEU A 350 -35.64 -22.34 -2.32
N LEU A 351 -36.47 -22.52 -3.37
CA LEU A 351 -37.74 -23.22 -3.31
C LEU A 351 -37.54 -24.69 -2.97
N ASP A 352 -36.59 -25.34 -3.64
CA ASP A 352 -36.26 -26.79 -3.36
C ASP A 352 -35.77 -26.95 -1.91
N ASN A 353 -34.93 -26.05 -1.41
CA ASN A 353 -34.49 -26.05 -0.01
C ASN A 353 -35.67 -25.90 0.96
N ALA A 354 -36.48 -24.87 0.75
CA ALA A 354 -37.65 -24.61 1.59
C ALA A 354 -38.60 -25.78 1.65
N GLN A 355 -38.80 -26.48 0.51
CA GLN A 355 -39.67 -27.69 0.43
C GLN A 355 -39.06 -28.88 1.12
N ARG A 356 -37.76 -29.13 0.94
CA ARG A 356 -37.07 -30.30 1.54
C ARG A 356 -36.99 -30.18 3.07
N HIS A 357 -36.83 -28.98 3.58
CA HIS A 357 -36.61 -28.72 5.01
C HIS A 357 -37.87 -28.23 5.73
N GLY A 358 -38.89 -27.78 4.98
CA GLY A 358 -40.12 -27.24 5.52
C GLY A 358 -41.09 -28.29 6.11
N GLY A 359 -40.76 -29.61 6.00
CA GLY A 359 -41.59 -30.66 6.61
C GLY A 359 -43.00 -30.79 6.02
N GLY A 360 -43.23 -30.40 4.76
CA GLY A 360 -44.53 -30.45 4.10
C GLY A 360 -45.46 -29.26 4.39
N THR A 361 -44.93 -28.26 5.07
CA THR A 361 -45.66 -27.01 5.32
C THR A 361 -45.60 -26.06 4.12
N PRO A 362 -46.57 -25.13 3.95
CA PRO A 362 -46.54 -24.18 2.86
C PRO A 362 -45.27 -23.31 2.90
N VAL A 363 -44.69 -23.09 1.74
CA VAL A 363 -43.57 -22.16 1.54
C VAL A 363 -44.15 -20.77 1.23
N ALA A 364 -43.58 -19.72 1.83
CA ALA A 364 -43.97 -18.36 1.53
C ALA A 364 -42.85 -17.62 0.77
N VAL A 365 -43.24 -16.91 -0.29
CA VAL A 365 -42.34 -16.06 -1.04
C VAL A 365 -42.87 -14.63 -1.00
N THR A 366 -42.03 -13.70 -0.54
CA THR A 366 -42.38 -12.28 -0.45
C THR A 366 -41.41 -11.42 -1.21
N THR A 367 -41.89 -10.40 -1.91
CA THR A 367 -41.07 -9.34 -2.49
C THR A 367 -41.44 -8.02 -1.83
N THR A 368 -40.45 -7.21 -1.48
CA THR A 368 -40.65 -5.88 -0.89
C THR A 368 -39.67 -4.88 -1.46
N LEU A 369 -40.14 -3.67 -1.66
CA LEU A 369 -39.30 -2.53 -2.06
C LEU A 369 -38.86 -1.79 -0.81
N THR A 370 -37.57 -1.54 -0.68
CA THR A 370 -37.00 -0.64 0.33
C THR A 370 -36.42 0.59 -0.38
N ASP A 371 -35.99 1.61 0.39
CA ASP A 371 -35.44 2.85 -0.19
C ASP A 371 -34.20 2.59 -1.08
N THR A 372 -33.41 1.58 -0.75
CA THR A 372 -32.10 1.29 -1.41
C THR A 372 -32.05 -0.02 -2.18
N ALA A 373 -32.96 -0.94 -1.93
CA ALA A 373 -32.89 -2.30 -2.46
C ALA A 373 -34.27 -2.92 -2.68
N VAL A 374 -34.30 -3.94 -3.54
CA VAL A 374 -35.41 -4.88 -3.67
C VAL A 374 -35.07 -6.13 -2.86
N CYS A 375 -35.94 -6.54 -1.96
CA CYS A 375 -35.78 -7.74 -1.14
C CYS A 375 -36.73 -8.84 -1.61
N LEU A 376 -36.17 -10.01 -1.91
CA LEU A 376 -36.90 -11.24 -2.20
C LEU A 376 -36.65 -12.22 -1.05
N THR A 377 -37.69 -12.65 -0.35
CA THR A 377 -37.56 -13.59 0.78
C THR A 377 -38.32 -14.88 0.49
N VAL A 378 -37.66 -16.01 0.66
CA VAL A 378 -38.24 -17.33 0.66
C VAL A 378 -38.19 -17.88 2.08
N ARG A 379 -39.36 -18.26 2.64
CA ARG A 379 -39.50 -18.75 4.01
C ARG A 379 -40.12 -20.13 4.01
N ASP A 380 -39.51 -21.05 4.74
CA ASP A 380 -40.13 -22.31 5.15
C ASP A 380 -40.65 -22.23 6.60
N HIS A 381 -41.43 -23.21 7.01
CA HIS A 381 -41.96 -23.34 8.36
C HIS A 381 -41.48 -24.65 9.02
N GLY A 382 -40.31 -25.12 8.62
CA GLY A 382 -39.65 -26.29 9.17
C GLY A 382 -39.06 -26.08 10.57
N PRO A 383 -38.19 -26.96 11.04
CA PRO A 383 -37.60 -26.88 12.38
C PRO A 383 -36.56 -25.77 12.52
N GLY A 384 -36.20 -25.09 11.42
CA GLY A 384 -35.10 -24.13 11.42
C GLY A 384 -33.72 -24.81 11.53
N VAL A 385 -32.71 -24.00 11.84
CA VAL A 385 -31.30 -24.43 11.95
C VAL A 385 -30.74 -23.92 13.29
N PRO A 386 -29.94 -24.72 14.03
CA PRO A 386 -29.26 -24.25 15.23
C PRO A 386 -28.43 -22.99 14.96
N ASP A 387 -28.49 -21.99 15.84
CA ASP A 387 -27.86 -20.69 15.63
C ASP A 387 -26.35 -20.80 15.39
N ALA A 388 -25.68 -21.75 16.05
CA ALA A 388 -24.26 -22.04 15.83
C ALA A 388 -23.91 -22.50 14.40
N GLN A 389 -24.90 -23.01 13.66
CA GLN A 389 -24.71 -23.51 12.29
C GLN A 389 -25.11 -22.48 11.21
N LEU A 390 -25.87 -21.45 11.58
CA LEU A 390 -26.28 -20.40 10.65
C LEU A 390 -25.11 -19.78 9.86
N PRO A 391 -23.97 -19.43 10.45
CA PRO A 391 -22.86 -18.82 9.71
C PRO A 391 -22.23 -19.72 8.64
N HIS A 392 -22.48 -21.03 8.73
CA HIS A 392 -21.88 -22.01 7.83
C HIS A 392 -22.79 -22.44 6.66
N LEU A 393 -24.07 -22.06 6.67
CA LEU A 393 -25.09 -22.57 5.72
C LEU A 393 -24.75 -22.32 4.24
N ALA A 394 -24.06 -21.23 3.92
CA ALA A 394 -23.64 -20.92 2.55
C ALA A 394 -22.15 -21.25 2.27
N GLN A 395 -21.56 -22.13 3.07
CA GLN A 395 -20.24 -22.71 2.74
C GLN A 395 -20.43 -23.88 1.75
N PRO A 396 -19.54 -24.03 0.77
CA PRO A 396 -19.65 -25.15 -0.19
C PRO A 396 -19.54 -26.48 0.54
N PHE A 397 -20.40 -27.41 0.16
CA PHE A 397 -20.50 -28.80 0.72
C PHE A 397 -20.90 -28.86 2.20
N TYR A 398 -21.25 -27.74 2.83
CA TYR A 398 -21.69 -27.74 4.21
C TYR A 398 -23.14 -28.24 4.33
N ARG A 399 -23.37 -29.15 5.28
CA ARG A 399 -24.70 -29.64 5.64
C ARG A 399 -24.82 -29.75 7.16
N PRO A 400 -25.87 -29.20 7.78
CA PRO A 400 -26.17 -29.42 9.19
C PRO A 400 -26.28 -30.91 9.53
N ASP A 401 -25.81 -31.33 10.72
CA ASP A 401 -25.82 -32.73 11.13
C ASP A 401 -27.22 -33.36 11.14
N SER A 402 -28.24 -32.60 11.47
CA SER A 402 -29.64 -32.97 11.40
C SER A 402 -30.13 -33.31 9.96
N ALA A 403 -29.48 -32.75 8.95
CA ALA A 403 -29.78 -33.00 7.54
C ALA A 403 -28.97 -34.20 6.97
N ARG A 404 -27.85 -34.59 7.61
CA ARG A 404 -27.07 -35.79 7.24
C ARG A 404 -27.79 -37.09 7.62
N ALA A 405 -28.50 -37.07 8.74
CA ALA A 405 -29.24 -38.23 9.27
C ALA A 405 -30.50 -38.59 8.45
N ARG A 406 -31.03 -37.67 7.65
CA ARG A 406 -32.14 -37.88 6.74
C ARG A 406 -31.63 -38.16 5.33
N SER A 407 -32.07 -39.20 4.69
CA SER A 407 -31.70 -39.59 3.31
C SER A 407 -32.16 -38.60 2.22
N THR A 408 -32.51 -37.37 2.60
CA THR A 408 -32.95 -36.29 1.73
C THR A 408 -31.72 -35.66 1.04
N GLY A 409 -31.34 -36.26 -0.07
CA GLY A 409 -30.16 -35.97 -0.85
C GLY A 409 -30.06 -34.52 -1.30
N GLY A 410 -29.07 -33.86 -0.82
CA GLY A 410 -28.55 -32.58 -1.36
C GLY A 410 -27.08 -32.48 -0.99
N VAL A 411 -26.22 -31.94 -1.87
CA VAL A 411 -24.77 -31.96 -1.72
C VAL A 411 -24.25 -30.80 -0.91
N GLY A 412 -25.10 -29.84 -0.55
CA GLY A 412 -24.68 -28.62 0.17
C GLY A 412 -24.11 -27.55 -0.74
N LEU A 413 -24.44 -27.51 -2.02
CA LEU A 413 -24.02 -26.46 -2.97
C LEU A 413 -25.13 -25.42 -3.22
N GLY A 414 -26.42 -25.73 -3.00
CA GLY A 414 -27.53 -24.84 -3.39
C GLY A 414 -27.49 -23.45 -2.79
N LEU A 415 -27.31 -23.29 -1.45
CA LEU A 415 -27.22 -22.02 -0.79
C LEU A 415 -25.91 -21.28 -1.14
N TYR A 416 -24.81 -22.01 -1.34
CA TYR A 416 -23.56 -21.43 -1.83
C TYR A 416 -23.73 -20.82 -3.23
N LEU A 417 -24.38 -21.53 -4.16
CA LEU A 417 -24.75 -21.01 -5.48
C LEU A 417 -25.63 -19.76 -5.37
N CYS A 418 -26.66 -19.79 -4.51
CA CYS A 418 -27.50 -18.62 -4.28
C CYS A 418 -26.69 -17.40 -3.83
N ARG A 419 -25.73 -17.60 -2.92
CA ARG A 419 -24.82 -16.54 -2.49
C ARG A 419 -23.95 -15.99 -3.64
N LEU A 420 -23.39 -16.86 -4.46
CA LEU A 420 -22.59 -16.45 -5.63
C LEU A 420 -23.43 -15.67 -6.64
N VAL A 421 -24.66 -16.11 -6.91
CA VAL A 421 -25.60 -15.37 -7.79
C VAL A 421 -25.91 -14.00 -7.21
N ALA A 422 -26.20 -13.90 -5.90
CA ALA A 422 -26.45 -12.61 -5.24
C ALA A 422 -25.26 -11.67 -5.41
N LEU A 423 -24.06 -12.12 -5.04
CA LEU A 423 -22.81 -11.33 -5.15
C LEU A 423 -22.52 -10.88 -6.60
N SER A 424 -22.74 -11.75 -7.60
CA SER A 424 -22.52 -11.42 -9.00
C SER A 424 -23.47 -10.33 -9.50
N HIS A 425 -24.66 -10.19 -8.90
CA HIS A 425 -25.61 -9.11 -9.19
C HIS A 425 -25.35 -7.84 -8.36
N GLY A 426 -24.31 -7.83 -7.51
CA GLY A 426 -24.00 -6.71 -6.60
C GLY A 426 -24.93 -6.66 -5.39
N GLY A 427 -25.64 -7.76 -5.12
CA GLY A 427 -26.55 -7.94 -4.01
C GLY A 427 -25.96 -8.78 -2.88
N GLU A 428 -26.77 -9.05 -1.86
CA GLU A 428 -26.41 -9.85 -0.71
C GLU A 428 -27.46 -10.92 -0.41
N LEU A 429 -27.03 -12.05 0.15
CA LEU A 429 -27.92 -13.12 0.59
C LEU A 429 -27.84 -13.23 2.12
N HIS A 430 -28.98 -13.07 2.78
CA HIS A 430 -29.12 -13.19 4.23
C HIS A 430 -30.04 -14.35 4.58
N TRP A 431 -29.82 -14.96 5.75
CA TRP A 431 -30.68 -16.00 6.28
C TRP A 431 -30.83 -15.85 7.80
N ARG A 432 -32.01 -16.23 8.28
CA ARG A 432 -32.32 -16.17 9.72
C ARG A 432 -33.38 -17.21 10.09
N ASN A 433 -33.36 -17.67 11.32
CA ASN A 433 -34.47 -18.42 11.86
C ASN A 433 -35.73 -17.53 11.95
N ALA A 434 -36.90 -18.10 11.60
CA ALA A 434 -38.16 -17.37 11.50
C ALA A 434 -39.23 -17.88 12.47
N ALA A 435 -38.90 -18.76 13.39
CA ALA A 435 -39.67 -19.32 14.47
C ALA A 435 -41.20 -19.57 14.15
N PRO A 436 -41.64 -20.61 13.43
CA PRO A 436 -40.81 -21.72 12.96
C PRO A 436 -40.19 -21.46 11.59
N GLY A 437 -39.13 -22.25 11.27
CA GLY A 437 -38.53 -22.31 9.96
C GLY A 437 -37.31 -21.38 9.73
N LEU A 438 -36.86 -21.37 8.50
CA LEU A 438 -35.78 -20.56 8.00
C LEU A 438 -36.31 -19.54 6.96
N ALA A 439 -35.89 -18.32 7.04
CA ALA A 439 -36.10 -17.32 6.01
C ALA A 439 -34.78 -16.95 5.34
N VAL A 440 -34.74 -17.06 4.02
CA VAL A 440 -33.60 -16.66 3.19
C VAL A 440 -34.00 -15.48 2.35
N SER A 441 -33.28 -14.38 2.47
CA SER A 441 -33.57 -13.10 1.82
C SER A 441 -32.44 -12.70 0.87
N LEU A 442 -32.79 -12.44 -0.38
CA LEU A 442 -31.92 -11.86 -1.40
C LEU A 442 -32.17 -10.35 -1.44
N LEU A 443 -31.15 -9.55 -1.21
CA LEU A 443 -31.19 -8.10 -1.41
C LEU A 443 -30.49 -7.75 -2.73
N LEU A 444 -31.19 -7.08 -3.61
CA LEU A 444 -30.69 -6.60 -4.89
C LEU A 444 -30.67 -5.07 -4.89
N PRO A 445 -29.56 -4.43 -5.30
CA PRO A 445 -29.52 -2.98 -5.40
C PRO A 445 -30.52 -2.50 -6.45
N ARG A 446 -31.08 -1.34 -6.24
CA ARG A 446 -32.11 -0.74 -7.10
C ARG A 446 -31.56 -0.17 -8.41
N HIS A 447 -30.23 -0.17 -8.61
CA HIS A 447 -29.54 0.47 -9.76
C HIS A 447 -29.12 -0.54 -10.82
#